data_016c292cd53572e28beb2701788241de
#
_entry.id   016c292cd53572e28beb2701788241de
#
_cell.length_a   1.000
_cell.length_b   1.000
_cell.length_c   1.000
_cell.angle_alpha   90.00
_cell.angle_beta   90.00
_cell.angle_gamma   90.00
#
_symmetry.space_group_name_H-M   'P 1'
#
loop_
_entity.id
_entity.type
_entity.pdbx_description
1 polymer ?
#
loop_
_entity_poly.entity_id
_entity_poly.type
_entity_poly.pdbx_seq_one_letter_code
_entity_poly.pdbx_strand_id
1 'polypeptide(L)'
;MFCKNTKKPSFSTEITKSHEYCEDFQCFDYFCAPKFENMKDIVILYSGGMDSSVALYQHADRIRWALTFNYGSKHNLREIEYANKNCEVLGIEHHVIDLDMNKMGFVSDLLQSGGEIPNGHYEDQNMIKTVVPFRNGIMLSIAAGIAESIGCDKLMISNHAGDHAIYPDCREEFIQTMSHAISLGTYNHCEILAPYTNLSKREIALIGKEIGVPFEDTYSCYNGHEVHCGTCGTCTERKEGLAGFDPTVYVQ
;
A
#
# COMPACT_ATOMS: atom_id res chain seq x y z
N MET A 1 17.52 -34.48 -58.30
CA MET A 1 18.11 -33.70 -59.41
C MET A 1 18.41 -32.36 -58.86
N PHE A 2 19.59 -32.12 -58.46
CA PHE A 2 20.56 -31.10 -58.94
C PHE A 2 19.94 -29.66 -59.00
N CYS A 3 20.48 -28.62 -58.51
CA CYS A 3 21.85 -28.17 -58.17
C CYS A 3 21.77 -26.85 -57.39
N LYS A 4 22.53 -26.68 -56.39
CA LYS A 4 23.78 -25.89 -56.26
C LYS A 4 23.67 -24.34 -56.28
N ASN A 5 24.10 -23.78 -55.14
CA ASN A 5 25.11 -22.72 -55.02
C ASN A 5 24.74 -21.33 -55.57
N THR A 6 24.97 -20.25 -54.90
CA THR A 6 26.14 -19.75 -54.14
C THR A 6 25.95 -18.30 -53.72
N LYS A 7 26.72 -17.92 -52.71
CA LYS A 7 27.36 -16.63 -52.44
C LYS A 7 26.60 -15.59 -51.59
N LYS A 8 27.16 -15.42 -50.39
CA LYS A 8 27.19 -14.16 -49.65
C LYS A 8 27.87 -13.07 -50.48
N PRO A 9 27.46 -11.84 -50.35
CA PRO A 9 28.38 -10.71 -50.51
C PRO A 9 28.64 -10.02 -49.17
N SER A 10 29.86 -9.59 -49.11
CA SER A 10 30.58 -8.88 -48.08
C SER A 10 30.03 -7.49 -47.74
N PHE A 11 30.21 -7.14 -46.46
CA PHE A 11 30.17 -5.76 -45.98
C PHE A 11 31.12 -4.83 -46.78
N SER A 12 30.59 -3.70 -47.24
CA SER A 12 31.33 -2.43 -47.30
C SER A 12 30.36 -1.25 -47.36
N THR A 13 30.45 -0.42 -46.34
CA THR A 13 30.25 1.03 -46.23
C THR A 13 29.63 1.75 -47.43
N GLU A 14 28.46 2.35 -47.18
CA GLU A 14 28.20 3.74 -47.60
C GLU A 14 26.99 4.28 -46.78
N ILE A 15 27.32 5.16 -45.82
CA ILE A 15 26.40 6.09 -45.21
C ILE A 15 26.36 7.31 -46.12
N THR A 16 25.29 7.54 -46.85
CA THR A 16 24.83 8.91 -47.18
C THR A 16 23.45 8.88 -47.83
N LYS A 17 22.54 9.72 -47.26
CA LYS A 17 21.34 10.31 -47.88
C LYS A 17 20.13 9.42 -48.10
N SER A 18 19.19 9.50 -47.17
CA SER A 18 17.75 9.68 -47.46
C SER A 18 17.05 10.35 -46.30
N HIS A 19 17.26 11.66 -46.13
CA HIS A 19 16.22 12.55 -45.66
C HIS A 19 15.31 12.81 -46.84
N GLU A 20 14.10 12.27 -46.78
CA GLU A 20 12.85 12.75 -47.44
C GLU A 20 11.87 11.58 -47.53
N TYR A 21 10.72 11.77 -46.99
CA TYR A 21 9.49 10.96 -46.86
C TYR A 21 9.24 10.43 -45.45
N CYS A 22 8.81 11.33 -44.56
CA CYS A 22 7.87 11.06 -43.48
C CYS A 22 7.23 12.38 -43.04
N GLU A 23 6.54 13.06 -43.94
CA GLU A 23 5.47 13.99 -43.56
C GLU A 23 4.18 13.18 -43.57
N ASP A 24 3.39 13.30 -42.48
CA ASP A 24 2.07 12.71 -42.20
C ASP A 24 2.00 11.38 -41.44
N PHE A 25 2.74 11.26 -40.33
CA PHE A 25 2.29 10.51 -39.18
C PHE A 25 2.61 11.33 -37.92
N GLN A 26 1.55 11.94 -37.33
CA GLN A 26 1.61 12.39 -35.94
C GLN A 26 1.91 11.16 -35.08
N CYS A 27 3.21 10.89 -34.87
CA CYS A 27 3.64 10.06 -33.75
C CYS A 27 3.15 10.76 -32.50
N PHE A 28 2.14 10.20 -31.87
CA PHE A 28 1.81 10.50 -30.52
C PHE A 28 3.04 10.14 -29.67
N ASP A 29 3.86 11.16 -29.37
CA ASP A 29 4.93 11.11 -28.38
C ASP A 29 4.34 10.94 -26.97
N TYR A 30 3.73 9.78 -26.71
CA TYR A 30 3.26 9.41 -25.37
C TYR A 30 4.31 8.64 -24.55
N PHE A 31 5.52 8.40 -25.07
CA PHE A 31 6.49 7.51 -24.42
C PHE A 31 7.91 8.07 -24.22
N CYS A 32 8.10 9.38 -24.27
CA CYS A 32 9.34 10.00 -23.82
C CYS A 32 9.06 11.14 -22.85
N ALA A 33 8.46 10.83 -21.70
CA ALA A 33 8.50 11.76 -20.59
C ALA A 33 9.93 11.81 -20.04
N PRO A 34 10.53 12.99 -19.86
CA PRO A 34 11.83 13.10 -19.21
C PRO A 34 11.73 12.48 -17.80
N LYS A 35 12.72 11.65 -17.42
CA LYS A 35 12.88 11.21 -16.04
C LYS A 35 13.15 12.46 -15.19
N PHE A 36 12.11 13.01 -14.59
CA PHE A 36 12.23 14.06 -13.59
C PHE A 36 12.64 13.41 -12.27
N GLU A 37 13.79 13.76 -11.75
CA GLU A 37 14.39 13.28 -10.49
C GLU A 37 13.60 13.66 -9.22
N ASN A 38 12.34 14.12 -9.34
CA ASN A 38 11.44 14.48 -8.22
C ASN A 38 9.96 14.17 -8.51
N MET A 39 9.64 13.14 -9.29
CA MET A 39 8.23 12.77 -9.48
C MET A 39 7.77 11.86 -8.34
N LYS A 40 6.66 12.27 -7.69
CA LYS A 40 5.93 11.44 -6.75
C LYS A 40 5.39 10.22 -7.51
N ASP A 41 5.96 9.04 -7.26
CA ASP A 41 5.76 7.80 -7.99
C ASP A 41 4.96 6.74 -7.20
N ILE A 42 4.65 7.02 -5.93
CA ILE A 42 4.04 6.07 -4.99
C ILE A 42 2.58 6.41 -4.75
N VAL A 43 1.71 5.39 -4.81
CA VAL A 43 0.38 5.37 -4.21
C VAL A 43 0.45 4.50 -2.95
N ILE A 44 0.15 5.07 -1.78
CA ILE A 44 0.16 4.32 -0.51
C ILE A 44 -1.24 3.88 -0.09
N LEU A 45 -1.39 2.61 0.34
CA LEU A 45 -2.54 2.16 1.11
C LEU A 45 -2.38 2.71 2.52
N TYR A 46 -3.19 3.70 2.87
CA TYR A 46 -3.04 4.44 4.11
C TYR A 46 -4.28 4.33 5.00
N SER A 47 -4.12 3.76 6.19
CA SER A 47 -5.23 3.57 7.14
C SER A 47 -5.32 4.65 8.22
N GLY A 48 -4.31 5.51 8.37
CA GLY A 48 -4.21 6.39 9.54
C GLY A 48 -3.72 5.68 10.80
N GLY A 49 -3.41 4.38 10.70
CA GLY A 49 -2.81 3.57 11.77
C GLY A 49 -1.32 3.85 11.94
N MET A 50 -0.76 3.35 13.04
CA MET A 50 0.64 3.60 13.43
C MET A 50 1.64 3.25 12.32
N ASP A 51 1.59 2.02 11.78
CA ASP A 51 2.58 1.53 10.81
C ASP A 51 2.50 2.26 9.48
N SER A 52 1.28 2.46 8.97
CA SER A 52 1.05 3.18 7.72
C SER A 52 1.42 4.66 7.85
N SER A 53 1.30 5.25 9.06
CA SER A 53 1.76 6.62 9.30
C SER A 53 3.28 6.71 9.29
N VAL A 54 3.99 5.73 9.86
CA VAL A 54 5.46 5.70 9.74
C VAL A 54 5.88 5.66 8.27
N ALA A 55 5.24 4.82 7.44
CA ALA A 55 5.51 4.77 6.01
C ALA A 55 5.17 6.08 5.29
N LEU A 56 4.03 6.71 5.63
CA LEU A 56 3.61 7.97 5.06
C LEU A 56 4.65 9.08 5.30
N TYR A 57 5.10 9.23 6.56
CA TYR A 57 6.09 10.23 6.94
C TYR A 57 7.47 9.94 6.34
N GLN A 58 7.91 8.68 6.33
CA GLN A 58 9.21 8.27 5.82
C GLN A 58 9.36 8.50 4.30
N HIS A 59 8.26 8.42 3.56
CA HIS A 59 8.26 8.50 2.09
C HIS A 59 7.42 9.65 1.54
N ALA A 60 7.13 10.67 2.37
CA ALA A 60 6.24 11.78 2.03
C ALA A 60 6.63 12.53 0.75
N ASP A 61 7.92 12.62 0.45
CA ASP A 61 8.47 13.26 -0.74
C ASP A 61 8.15 12.49 -2.04
N ARG A 62 7.92 11.17 -1.95
CA ARG A 62 7.63 10.29 -3.08
C ARG A 62 6.15 9.95 -3.21
N ILE A 63 5.35 10.09 -2.15
CA ILE A 63 3.93 9.73 -2.20
C ILE A 63 3.16 10.78 -3.00
N ARG A 64 2.48 10.31 -4.05
CA ARG A 64 1.57 11.11 -4.87
C ARG A 64 0.17 11.12 -4.27
N TRP A 65 -0.39 9.94 -3.98
CA TRP A 65 -1.72 9.77 -3.39
C TRP A 65 -1.69 8.82 -2.21
N ALA A 66 -2.47 9.13 -1.18
CA ALA A 66 -2.79 8.23 -0.08
C ALA A 66 -4.22 7.72 -0.25
N LEU A 67 -4.42 6.40 -0.26
CA LEU A 67 -5.73 5.76 -0.42
C LEU A 67 -6.17 5.14 0.90
N THR A 68 -7.28 5.59 1.44
CA THR A 68 -7.95 4.97 2.60
C THR A 68 -9.21 4.26 2.12
N PHE A 69 -9.35 2.97 2.46
CA PHE A 69 -10.51 2.19 2.08
C PHE A 69 -11.57 2.20 3.18
N ASN A 70 -12.73 2.75 2.88
CA ASN A 70 -13.92 2.63 3.70
C ASN A 70 -14.62 1.32 3.35
N TYR A 71 -14.21 0.23 4.03
CA TYR A 71 -14.72 -1.11 3.72
C TYR A 71 -15.81 -1.61 4.68
N GLY A 72 -16.33 -0.72 5.53
CA GLY A 72 -17.42 -1.02 6.47
C GLY A 72 -16.95 -1.68 7.76
N SER A 73 -15.70 -1.44 8.19
CA SER A 73 -15.23 -1.86 9.51
C SER A 73 -15.73 -0.94 10.60
N LYS A 74 -15.68 -1.43 11.85
CA LYS A 74 -16.10 -0.68 13.04
C LYS A 74 -15.29 0.58 13.28
N HIS A 75 -14.03 0.61 12.84
CA HIS A 75 -13.05 1.68 13.08
C HIS A 75 -12.80 2.59 11.88
N ASN A 76 -13.39 2.31 10.70
CA ASN A 76 -13.09 3.06 9.47
C ASN A 76 -13.24 4.58 9.60
N LEU A 77 -14.29 5.06 10.26
CA LEU A 77 -14.49 6.50 10.40
C LEU A 77 -13.36 7.18 11.15
N ARG A 78 -12.83 6.52 12.18
CA ARG A 78 -11.67 7.02 12.93
C ARG A 78 -10.39 6.96 12.10
N GLU A 79 -10.16 5.86 11.39
CA GLU A 79 -9.02 5.76 10.49
C GLU A 79 -9.02 6.88 9.45
N ILE A 80 -10.15 7.15 8.80
CA ILE A 80 -10.28 8.22 7.80
C ILE A 80 -10.00 9.60 8.41
N GLU A 81 -10.49 9.87 9.62
CA GLU A 81 -10.25 11.13 10.33
C GLU A 81 -8.75 11.38 10.55
N TYR A 82 -8.03 10.40 11.10
CA TYR A 82 -6.59 10.49 11.34
C TYR A 82 -5.78 10.47 10.04
N ALA A 83 -6.25 9.74 9.03
CA ALA A 83 -5.62 9.75 7.71
C ALA A 83 -5.69 11.13 7.06
N ASN A 84 -6.86 11.77 7.06
CA ASN A 84 -7.05 13.13 6.57
C ASN A 84 -6.09 14.11 7.26
N LYS A 85 -6.05 14.09 8.59
CA LYS A 85 -5.21 14.99 9.38
C LYS A 85 -3.74 14.90 9.00
N ASN A 86 -3.18 13.70 8.92
CA ASN A 86 -1.77 13.52 8.58
C ASN A 86 -1.48 13.88 7.12
N CYS A 87 -2.38 13.57 6.19
CA CYS A 87 -2.21 13.95 4.79
C CYS A 87 -2.25 15.47 4.59
N GLU A 88 -3.12 16.19 5.31
CA GLU A 88 -3.15 17.67 5.31
C GLU A 88 -1.82 18.26 5.82
N VAL A 89 -1.28 17.74 6.93
CA VAL A 89 0.00 18.19 7.50
C VAL A 89 1.15 18.03 6.51
N LEU A 90 1.15 16.92 5.76
CA LEU A 90 2.23 16.60 4.81
C LEU A 90 1.99 17.13 3.39
N GLY A 91 0.82 17.72 3.11
CA GLY A 91 0.45 18.18 1.77
C GLY A 91 0.34 17.04 0.76
N ILE A 92 -0.13 15.85 1.21
CA ILE A 92 -0.36 14.66 0.38
C ILE A 92 -1.84 14.60 0.02
N GLU A 93 -2.14 14.36 -1.25
CA GLU A 93 -3.50 14.20 -1.72
C GLU A 93 -4.10 12.89 -1.18
N HIS A 94 -5.24 13.00 -0.46
CA HIS A 94 -5.89 11.87 0.20
C HIS A 94 -7.22 11.52 -0.46
N HIS A 95 -7.41 10.25 -0.79
CA HIS A 95 -8.62 9.73 -1.40
C HIS A 95 -9.22 8.61 -0.54
N VAL A 96 -10.53 8.72 -0.27
CA VAL A 96 -11.30 7.67 0.40
C VAL A 96 -12.03 6.84 -0.66
N ILE A 97 -11.79 5.53 -0.64
CA ILE A 97 -12.39 4.58 -1.57
C ILE A 97 -13.48 3.79 -0.82
N ASP A 98 -14.73 3.98 -1.20
CA ASP A 98 -15.84 3.24 -0.63
C ASP A 98 -15.93 1.82 -1.21
N LEU A 99 -15.85 0.82 -0.32
CA LEU A 99 -15.90 -0.60 -0.65
C LEU A 99 -16.73 -1.35 0.40
N ASP A 100 -18.05 -1.38 0.25
CA ASP A 100 -18.98 -1.92 1.25
C ASP A 100 -18.92 -3.46 1.32
N MET A 101 -17.93 -3.98 2.03
CA MET A 101 -17.74 -5.43 2.20
C MET A 101 -18.89 -6.09 2.99
N ASN A 102 -19.62 -5.33 3.84
CA ASN A 102 -20.82 -5.85 4.52
C ASN A 102 -21.89 -6.24 3.50
N LYS A 103 -22.17 -5.38 2.52
CA LYS A 103 -23.15 -5.67 1.45
C LYS A 103 -22.67 -6.72 0.46
N MET A 104 -21.36 -6.90 0.31
CA MET A 104 -20.77 -7.95 -0.53
C MET A 104 -20.82 -9.35 0.10
N GLY A 105 -21.28 -9.48 1.36
CA GLY A 105 -21.40 -10.76 2.04
C GLY A 105 -20.12 -11.26 2.72
N PHE A 106 -19.14 -10.38 2.94
CA PHE A 106 -17.96 -10.72 3.75
C PHE A 106 -18.36 -10.91 5.22
N VAL A 107 -17.68 -11.88 5.87
CA VAL A 107 -17.92 -12.23 7.28
C VAL A 107 -16.62 -12.01 8.07
N SER A 108 -16.67 -11.12 9.06
CA SER A 108 -15.57 -10.86 9.99
C SER A 108 -16.09 -10.07 11.18
N ASP A 109 -15.55 -10.33 12.38
CA ASP A 109 -15.88 -9.54 13.58
C ASP A 109 -15.35 -8.09 13.49
N LEU A 110 -14.45 -7.82 12.57
CA LEU A 110 -13.96 -6.47 12.29
C LEU A 110 -15.00 -5.60 11.57
N LEU A 111 -15.91 -6.20 10.80
CA LEU A 111 -16.95 -5.50 10.06
C LEU A 111 -18.10 -5.07 10.98
N GLN A 112 -18.84 -4.03 10.57
CA GLN A 112 -20.01 -3.54 11.32
C GLN A 112 -21.09 -4.62 11.47
N SER A 113 -21.20 -5.54 10.51
CA SER A 113 -22.11 -6.69 10.56
C SER A 113 -21.61 -7.86 11.42
N GLY A 114 -20.37 -7.81 11.90
CA GLY A 114 -19.73 -8.89 12.66
C GLY A 114 -20.00 -8.86 14.16
N GLY A 115 -19.49 -9.86 14.89
CA GLY A 115 -19.55 -10.02 16.33
C GLY A 115 -18.69 -9.01 17.10
N GLU A 116 -18.47 -9.26 18.39
CA GLU A 116 -17.61 -8.43 19.23
C GLU A 116 -16.13 -8.61 18.89
N ILE A 117 -15.35 -7.54 18.98
CA ILE A 117 -13.90 -7.58 18.80
C ILE A 117 -13.27 -8.37 19.97
N PRO A 118 -12.48 -9.44 19.69
CA PRO A 118 -11.81 -10.17 20.74
C PRO A 118 -10.83 -9.30 21.53
N ASN A 119 -10.72 -9.56 22.82
CA ASN A 119 -9.64 -9.07 23.67
C ASN A 119 -8.48 -10.08 23.66
N GLY A 120 -7.26 -9.62 23.94
CA GLY A 120 -6.08 -10.47 24.06
C GLY A 120 -4.89 -9.95 23.25
N HIS A 121 -3.92 -10.82 23.02
CA HIS A 121 -2.75 -10.51 22.21
C HIS A 121 -3.09 -10.60 20.71
N TYR A 122 -2.44 -9.78 19.88
CA TYR A 122 -2.69 -9.69 18.44
C TYR A 122 -2.50 -11.03 17.71
N GLU A 123 -1.56 -11.87 18.16
CA GLU A 123 -1.26 -13.18 17.58
C GLU A 123 -2.15 -14.32 18.12
N ASP A 124 -3.08 -14.06 19.04
CA ASP A 124 -3.96 -15.07 19.60
C ASP A 124 -4.91 -15.65 18.53
N GLN A 125 -5.18 -16.95 18.60
CA GLN A 125 -6.03 -17.62 17.61
C GLN A 125 -7.46 -17.06 17.53
N ASN A 126 -7.99 -16.45 18.61
CA ASN A 126 -9.28 -15.82 18.59
C ASN A 126 -9.34 -14.61 17.62
N MET A 127 -8.17 -13.99 17.29
CA MET A 127 -8.04 -12.91 16.32
C MET A 127 -8.34 -13.35 14.89
N ILE A 128 -8.35 -14.64 14.57
CA ILE A 128 -8.77 -15.15 13.25
C ILE A 128 -10.17 -14.64 12.87
N LYS A 129 -11.05 -14.42 13.85
CA LYS A 129 -12.39 -13.87 13.61
C LYS A 129 -12.39 -12.43 13.10
N THR A 130 -11.31 -11.69 13.30
CA THR A 130 -11.13 -10.32 12.77
C THR A 130 -10.59 -10.28 11.35
N VAL A 131 -10.19 -11.41 10.78
CA VAL A 131 -9.72 -11.47 9.40
C VAL A 131 -10.88 -11.14 8.45
N VAL A 132 -10.72 -10.12 7.64
CA VAL A 132 -11.57 -9.88 6.47
C VAL A 132 -10.91 -10.62 5.30
N PRO A 133 -11.55 -11.66 4.75
CA PRO A 133 -10.88 -12.53 3.78
C PRO A 133 -10.32 -11.78 2.58
N PHE A 134 -9.03 -12.01 2.27
CA PHE A 134 -8.35 -11.47 1.10
C PHE A 134 -8.42 -9.93 0.97
N ARG A 135 -8.57 -9.21 2.08
CA ARG A 135 -8.77 -7.76 2.08
C ARG A 135 -7.63 -7.00 1.40
N ASN A 136 -6.38 -7.31 1.74
CA ASN A 136 -5.22 -6.65 1.16
C ASN A 136 -5.09 -6.94 -0.34
N GLY A 137 -5.40 -8.15 -0.80
CA GLY A 137 -5.41 -8.49 -2.21
C GLY A 137 -6.42 -7.65 -3.01
N ILE A 138 -7.63 -7.48 -2.48
CA ILE A 138 -8.67 -6.65 -3.10
C ILE A 138 -8.23 -5.18 -3.15
N MET A 139 -7.77 -4.64 -2.02
CA MET A 139 -7.34 -3.24 -1.93
C MET A 139 -6.15 -2.95 -2.84
N LEU A 140 -5.15 -3.84 -2.89
CA LEU A 140 -3.98 -3.73 -3.78
C LEU A 140 -4.39 -3.78 -5.26
N SER A 141 -5.38 -4.63 -5.63
CA SER A 141 -5.86 -4.69 -7.01
C SER A 141 -6.52 -3.38 -7.47
N ILE A 142 -7.34 -2.78 -6.60
CA ILE A 142 -7.97 -1.48 -6.89
C ILE A 142 -6.90 -0.39 -6.97
N ALA A 143 -5.99 -0.37 -6.00
CA ALA A 143 -4.91 0.61 -5.95
C ALA A 143 -3.97 0.52 -7.18
N ALA A 144 -3.74 -0.68 -7.73
CA ALA A 144 -2.95 -0.86 -8.94
C ALA A 144 -3.57 -0.18 -10.15
N GLY A 145 -4.88 -0.35 -10.37
CA GLY A 145 -5.59 0.34 -11.44
C GLY A 145 -5.61 1.87 -11.28
N ILE A 146 -5.70 2.35 -10.03
CA ILE A 146 -5.61 3.79 -9.72
C ILE A 146 -4.20 4.31 -10.00
N ALA A 147 -3.16 3.61 -9.50
CA ALA A 147 -1.76 4.00 -9.68
C ALA A 147 -1.42 4.12 -11.18
N GLU A 148 -1.78 3.12 -11.99
CA GLU A 148 -1.58 3.16 -13.43
C GLU A 148 -2.31 4.35 -14.08
N SER A 149 -3.56 4.62 -13.67
CA SER A 149 -4.38 5.71 -14.21
C SER A 149 -3.79 7.10 -13.98
N ILE A 150 -3.01 7.27 -12.90
CA ILE A 150 -2.37 8.55 -12.54
C ILE A 150 -0.88 8.58 -12.86
N GLY A 151 -0.36 7.54 -13.52
CA GLY A 151 1.03 7.44 -13.95
C GLY A 151 2.03 7.14 -12.83
N CYS A 152 1.58 6.50 -11.73
CA CYS A 152 2.45 5.93 -10.70
C CYS A 152 2.77 4.47 -11.01
N ASP A 153 3.98 4.04 -10.68
CA ASP A 153 4.45 2.67 -10.89
C ASP A 153 4.79 1.93 -9.59
N LYS A 154 4.51 2.53 -8.44
CA LYS A 154 4.73 1.94 -7.12
C LYS A 154 3.46 2.00 -6.27
N LEU A 155 3.15 0.87 -5.61
CA LEU A 155 2.19 0.79 -4.52
C LEU A 155 2.93 0.60 -3.21
N MET A 156 2.46 1.18 -2.12
CA MET A 156 3.04 0.95 -0.81
C MET A 156 2.02 0.37 0.15
N ILE A 157 2.42 -0.67 0.90
CA ILE A 157 1.65 -1.27 1.99
C ILE A 157 2.55 -1.44 3.21
N SER A 158 1.99 -1.32 4.42
CA SER A 158 2.73 -1.31 5.69
C SER A 158 2.38 -2.53 6.56
N ASN A 159 2.31 -3.73 5.94
CA ASN A 159 2.23 -4.99 6.67
C ASN A 159 3.55 -5.27 7.39
N HIS A 160 3.50 -5.98 8.52
CA HIS A 160 4.67 -6.27 9.35
C HIS A 160 4.72 -7.73 9.82
N ALA A 161 5.82 -8.12 10.48
CA ALA A 161 6.06 -9.52 10.87
C ALA A 161 4.96 -10.09 11.79
N GLY A 162 4.39 -9.30 12.70
CA GLY A 162 3.29 -9.71 13.59
C GLY A 162 2.01 -10.09 12.85
N ASP A 163 1.76 -9.52 11.67
CA ASP A 163 0.60 -9.85 10.85
C ASP A 163 0.63 -11.29 10.32
N HIS A 164 1.82 -11.87 10.13
CA HIS A 164 2.00 -13.14 9.43
C HIS A 164 1.32 -14.34 10.12
N ALA A 165 1.15 -14.26 11.44
CA ALA A 165 0.54 -15.33 12.22
C ALA A 165 -0.95 -15.52 11.86
N ILE A 166 -1.68 -14.41 11.66
CA ILE A 166 -3.14 -14.37 11.54
C ILE A 166 -3.61 -14.03 10.12
N TYR A 167 -2.90 -13.13 9.41
CA TYR A 167 -3.34 -12.59 8.11
C TYR A 167 -2.53 -13.17 6.95
N PRO A 168 -3.08 -14.14 6.19
CA PRO A 168 -2.35 -14.78 5.07
C PRO A 168 -1.90 -13.78 4.01
N ASP A 169 -2.68 -12.72 3.77
CA ASP A 169 -2.46 -11.68 2.77
C ASP A 169 -1.52 -10.55 3.25
N CYS A 170 -0.84 -10.77 4.39
CA CYS A 170 0.28 -9.94 4.88
C CYS A 170 1.63 -10.64 4.75
N ARG A 171 1.66 -11.93 4.42
CA ARG A 171 2.89 -12.73 4.34
C ARG A 171 3.76 -12.31 3.16
N GLU A 172 5.06 -12.40 3.33
CA GLU A 172 6.02 -12.00 2.30
C GLU A 172 5.78 -12.70 0.96
N GLU A 173 5.54 -14.02 0.96
CA GLU A 173 5.25 -14.80 -0.24
C GLU A 173 4.01 -14.28 -0.98
N PHE A 174 2.95 -13.91 -0.23
CA PHE A 174 1.75 -13.32 -0.82
C PHE A 174 2.07 -11.96 -1.46
N ILE A 175 2.75 -11.08 -0.76
CA ILE A 175 3.10 -9.73 -1.24
C ILE A 175 3.96 -9.81 -2.51
N GLN A 176 4.97 -10.68 -2.54
CA GLN A 176 5.83 -10.88 -3.71
C GLN A 176 5.04 -11.42 -4.91
N THR A 177 4.17 -12.42 -4.68
CA THR A 177 3.34 -13.00 -5.74
C THR A 177 2.33 -12.00 -6.27
N MET A 178 1.69 -11.22 -5.39
CA MET A 178 0.74 -10.18 -5.75
C MET A 178 1.43 -9.04 -6.54
N SER A 179 2.64 -8.63 -6.12
CA SER A 179 3.45 -7.64 -6.84
C SER A 179 3.77 -8.12 -8.26
N HIS A 180 4.16 -9.38 -8.40
CA HIS A 180 4.41 -9.96 -9.72
C HIS A 180 3.16 -9.99 -10.60
N ALA A 181 2.01 -10.40 -10.04
CA ALA A 181 0.75 -10.41 -10.77
C ALA A 181 0.32 -9.00 -11.22
N ILE A 182 0.46 -8.00 -10.36
CA ILE A 182 0.17 -6.60 -10.67
C ILE A 182 1.11 -6.09 -11.77
N SER A 183 2.42 -6.37 -11.66
CA SER A 183 3.41 -5.97 -12.67
C SER A 183 3.12 -6.56 -14.04
N LEU A 184 2.64 -7.80 -14.12
CA LEU A 184 2.21 -8.43 -15.37
C LEU A 184 0.88 -7.88 -15.91
N GLY A 185 0.02 -7.36 -15.01
CA GLY A 185 -1.32 -6.88 -15.35
C GLY A 185 -1.41 -5.38 -15.63
N THR A 186 -0.30 -4.63 -15.52
CA THR A 186 -0.24 -3.18 -15.74
C THR A 186 0.78 -2.83 -16.81
N TYR A 187 0.49 -1.81 -17.63
CA TYR A 187 1.40 -1.36 -18.69
C TYR A 187 2.68 -0.72 -18.15
N ASN A 188 2.59 -0.04 -17.01
CA ASN A 188 3.71 0.60 -16.33
C ASN A 188 4.49 -0.35 -15.41
N HIS A 189 4.14 -1.65 -15.40
CA HIS A 189 4.77 -2.67 -14.56
C HIS A 189 4.80 -2.28 -13.08
N CYS A 190 3.65 -1.86 -12.55
CA CYS A 190 3.51 -1.40 -11.17
C CYS A 190 3.99 -2.48 -10.19
N GLU A 191 4.74 -2.06 -9.17
CA GLU A 191 5.32 -2.94 -8.14
C GLU A 191 4.84 -2.57 -6.73
N ILE A 192 4.82 -3.56 -5.83
CA ILE A 192 4.49 -3.32 -4.41
C ILE A 192 5.77 -3.09 -3.61
N LEU A 193 5.79 -1.99 -2.87
CA LEU A 193 6.75 -1.68 -1.83
C LEU A 193 6.15 -2.05 -0.48
N ALA A 194 6.79 -2.95 0.26
CA ALA A 194 6.37 -3.39 1.59
C ALA A 194 7.55 -3.32 2.56
N PRO A 195 7.95 -2.10 2.97
CA PRO A 195 9.23 -1.87 3.65
C PRO A 195 9.32 -2.52 5.03
N TYR A 196 8.17 -2.86 5.64
CA TYR A 196 8.13 -3.35 7.02
C TYR A 196 7.77 -4.82 7.16
N THR A 197 7.64 -5.57 6.06
CA THR A 197 7.17 -6.97 6.07
C THR A 197 7.88 -7.84 7.09
N ASN A 198 9.17 -7.65 7.28
CA ASN A 198 10.01 -8.44 8.19
C ASN A 198 10.38 -7.70 9.48
N LEU A 199 9.81 -6.52 9.74
CA LEU A 199 10.04 -5.76 10.96
C LEU A 199 8.96 -6.06 12.00
N SER A 200 9.36 -6.01 13.26
CA SER A 200 8.42 -6.02 14.40
C SER A 200 7.77 -4.65 14.57
N LYS A 201 6.61 -4.62 15.21
CA LYS A 201 5.92 -3.38 15.60
C LYS A 201 6.83 -2.41 16.35
N ARG A 202 7.70 -2.95 17.21
CA ARG A 202 8.68 -2.14 17.96
C ARG A 202 9.70 -1.46 17.07
N GLU A 203 10.24 -2.16 16.08
CA GLU A 203 11.21 -1.59 15.14
C GLU A 203 10.56 -0.48 14.29
N ILE A 204 9.33 -0.68 13.81
CA ILE A 204 8.57 0.35 13.10
C ILE A 204 8.34 1.58 14.00
N ALA A 205 7.94 1.36 15.26
CA ALA A 205 7.74 2.44 16.23
C ALA A 205 9.01 3.26 16.48
N LEU A 206 10.18 2.60 16.52
CA LEU A 206 11.48 3.28 16.69
C LEU A 206 11.85 4.12 15.46
N ILE A 207 11.60 3.60 14.25
CA ILE A 207 11.77 4.37 13.00
C ILE A 207 10.88 5.62 13.06
N GLY A 208 9.60 5.46 13.39
CA GLY A 208 8.66 6.57 13.49
C GLY A 208 9.07 7.62 14.53
N LYS A 209 9.60 7.18 15.68
CA LYS A 209 10.14 8.08 16.71
C LYS A 209 11.32 8.89 16.18
N GLU A 210 12.25 8.26 15.46
CA GLU A 210 13.43 8.90 14.90
C GLU A 210 13.07 10.00 13.88
N ILE A 211 12.08 9.73 13.03
CA ILE A 211 11.63 10.67 12.00
C ILE A 211 10.53 11.65 12.50
N GLY A 212 10.13 11.57 13.78
CA GLY A 212 9.21 12.51 14.40
C GLY A 212 7.74 12.30 14.03
N VAL A 213 7.27 11.05 13.83
CA VAL A 213 5.86 10.75 13.61
C VAL A 213 5.05 11.13 14.86
N PRO A 214 3.97 11.94 14.72
CA PRO A 214 3.10 12.27 15.83
C PRO A 214 2.16 11.08 16.13
N PHE A 215 2.59 10.15 16.99
CA PHE A 215 1.80 8.96 17.28
C PHE A 215 0.46 9.24 17.97
N GLU A 216 0.30 10.37 18.64
CA GLU A 216 -0.99 10.88 19.13
C GLU A 216 -2.00 11.12 18.01
N ASP A 217 -1.52 11.37 16.80
CA ASP A 217 -2.30 11.59 15.59
C ASP A 217 -2.43 10.33 14.73
N THR A 218 -2.36 9.14 15.34
CA THR A 218 -2.57 7.85 14.69
C THR A 218 -3.59 7.00 15.44
N TYR A 219 -4.37 6.20 14.71
CA TYR A 219 -5.45 5.41 15.31
C TYR A 219 -5.26 3.90 15.07
N SER A 220 -5.41 3.07 16.11
CA SER A 220 -5.21 1.62 16.04
C SER A 220 -6.37 0.78 16.57
N CYS A 221 -7.28 1.34 17.38
CA CYS A 221 -8.29 0.56 18.09
C CYS A 221 -9.35 -0.04 17.16
N TYR A 222 -9.51 -1.36 17.14
CA TYR A 222 -10.51 -2.05 16.33
C TYR A 222 -11.97 -1.76 16.72
N ASN A 223 -12.22 -1.29 17.96
CA ASN A 223 -13.57 -0.98 18.42
C ASN A 223 -14.14 0.33 17.87
N GLY A 224 -13.32 1.19 17.24
CA GLY A 224 -13.79 2.44 16.62
C GLY A 224 -14.25 3.53 17.58
N HIS A 225 -13.97 3.41 18.88
CA HIS A 225 -14.32 4.42 19.88
C HIS A 225 -13.43 5.66 19.77
N GLU A 226 -13.87 6.77 20.37
CA GLU A 226 -13.08 8.01 20.40
C GLU A 226 -11.75 7.81 21.14
N VAL A 227 -11.74 7.07 22.23
CA VAL A 227 -10.57 6.70 23.01
C VAL A 227 -10.23 5.23 22.76
N HIS A 228 -8.95 4.92 22.64
CA HIS A 228 -8.51 3.54 22.46
C HIS A 228 -8.95 2.65 23.62
N CYS A 229 -9.53 1.48 23.35
CA CYS A 229 -10.04 0.58 24.40
C CYS A 229 -8.94 0.00 25.31
N GLY A 230 -7.72 -0.09 24.80
CA GLY A 230 -6.57 -0.62 25.53
C GLY A 230 -6.52 -2.14 25.72
N THR A 231 -7.51 -2.90 25.22
CA THR A 231 -7.66 -4.35 25.46
C THR A 231 -7.79 -5.19 24.20
N CYS A 232 -8.16 -4.62 23.04
CA CYS A 232 -8.16 -5.35 21.78
C CYS A 232 -6.72 -5.62 21.29
N GLY A 233 -6.56 -6.61 20.42
CA GLY A 233 -5.24 -7.05 19.95
C GLY A 233 -4.35 -5.92 19.46
N THR A 234 -4.87 -5.01 18.62
CA THR A 234 -4.12 -3.87 18.11
C THR A 234 -3.77 -2.82 19.17
N CYS A 235 -4.60 -2.63 20.21
CA CYS A 235 -4.24 -1.76 21.33
C CYS A 235 -3.13 -2.38 22.19
N THR A 236 -3.16 -3.69 22.40
CA THR A 236 -2.11 -4.42 23.13
C THR A 236 -0.78 -4.29 22.39
N GLU A 237 -0.77 -4.60 21.10
CA GLU A 237 0.41 -4.51 20.25
C GLU A 237 0.93 -3.06 20.13
N ARG A 238 0.04 -2.06 20.06
CA ARG A 238 0.43 -0.65 20.08
C ARG A 238 1.17 -0.26 21.35
N LYS A 239 0.66 -0.67 22.53
CA LYS A 239 1.33 -0.43 23.82
C LYS A 239 2.74 -1.04 23.87
N GLU A 240 2.90 -2.24 23.32
CA GLU A 240 4.19 -2.92 23.26
C GLU A 240 5.14 -2.20 22.30
N GLY A 241 4.65 -1.85 21.11
CA GLY A 241 5.43 -1.13 20.08
C GLY A 241 5.91 0.23 20.56
N LEU A 242 5.05 1.01 21.22
CA LEU A 242 5.36 2.36 21.69
C LEU A 242 5.86 2.41 23.13
N ALA A 243 6.18 1.26 23.76
CA ALA A 243 6.62 1.22 25.16
C ALA A 243 7.73 2.23 25.47
N GLY A 244 7.49 3.06 26.47
CA GLY A 244 8.42 4.11 26.93
C GLY A 244 8.27 5.46 26.23
N PHE A 245 7.40 5.58 25.19
CA PHE A 245 7.09 6.85 24.53
C PHE A 245 5.66 6.90 23.92
N ASP A 246 4.76 6.07 24.40
CA ASP A 246 3.37 6.01 23.95
C ASP A 246 2.57 7.25 24.40
N PRO A 247 2.13 8.13 23.48
CA PRO A 247 1.31 9.29 23.82
C PRO A 247 -0.18 8.96 23.86
N THR A 248 -0.58 7.70 23.61
CA THR A 248 -1.97 7.31 23.40
C THR A 248 -2.76 7.32 24.70
N VAL A 249 -3.96 7.90 24.64
CA VAL A 249 -4.93 7.80 25.73
C VAL A 249 -5.75 6.52 25.59
N TYR A 250 -5.82 5.73 26.64
CA TYR A 250 -6.62 4.51 26.71
C TYR A 250 -7.75 4.65 27.72
N VAL A 251 -8.86 3.92 27.49
CA VAL A 251 -9.94 3.80 28.46
C VAL A 251 -9.35 3.21 29.76
N GLN A 252 -9.71 3.82 30.90
CA GLN A 252 -9.29 3.38 32.24
C GLN A 252 -10.11 2.20 32.74
#